data_c32bf12cb0e116f9d79cb1598be913de
#
_entry.id   c32bf12cb0e116f9d79cb1598be913de
#
_cell.length_a   1.000
_cell.length_b   1.000
_cell.length_c   1.000
_cell.angle_alpha   90.00
_cell.angle_beta   90.00
_cell.angle_gamma   90.00
#
_symmetry.space_group_name_H-M   'P 1'
#
loop_
_entity.id
_entity.type
_entity.pdbx_description
1 polymer ?
#
loop_
_entity_poly.entity_id
_entity_poly.type
_entity_poly.pdbx_seq_one_letter_code
_entity_poly.pdbx_strand_id
1 'polypeptide(L)'
;ATKENGVLALDVNSDPYHLALALVSPDGNLRRHLTLSLEEVDRAPNKGAKELVLWKIAHEVVSLALEHGVAVATERLRYLRKSRRGDGSGRAFRRKQHRFAYASRLRKVHSLAGKRGVQVVEVNPQDTSTIGMLKYAPQLSLSKDVAAAYVIGRRALGFAEKLPRGYGRLLRD
;
A
#
# COMPACT_ATOMS: atom_id res chain seq x y z
N ALA A 1 -12.28 -7.41 -13.46
CA ALA A 1 -11.82 -6.54 -12.37
C ALA A 1 -10.84 -5.51 -12.93
N THR A 2 -11.35 -4.34 -13.20
CA THR A 2 -10.62 -3.25 -13.86
C THR A 2 -10.82 -1.93 -13.14
N LYS A 3 -9.90 -0.97 -13.38
CA LYS A 3 -9.96 0.39 -12.80
C LYS A 3 -11.17 1.21 -13.26
N GLU A 4 -11.88 0.78 -14.30
CA GLU A 4 -13.11 1.43 -14.74
C GLU A 4 -14.20 1.39 -13.67
N ASN A 5 -14.17 0.37 -12.81
CA ASN A 5 -15.08 0.22 -11.67
C ASN A 5 -14.53 0.83 -10.37
N GLY A 6 -13.31 1.35 -10.40
CA GLY A 6 -12.60 1.84 -9.23
C GLY A 6 -11.37 1.01 -8.90
N VAL A 7 -10.77 1.27 -7.75
CA VAL A 7 -9.58 0.55 -7.29
C VAL A 7 -9.67 0.17 -5.81
N LEU A 8 -9.03 -0.92 -5.46
CA LEU A 8 -8.69 -1.28 -4.09
C LEU A 8 -7.21 -0.94 -3.89
N ALA A 9 -6.96 0.12 -3.16
CA ALA A 9 -5.60 0.62 -2.93
C ALA A 9 -5.00 0.02 -1.66
N LEU A 10 -3.71 -0.26 -1.69
CA LEU A 10 -2.97 -0.88 -0.60
C LEU A 10 -1.86 0.04 -0.13
N ASP A 11 -1.76 0.21 1.18
CA ASP A 11 -0.60 0.78 1.84
C ASP A 11 -0.13 -0.17 2.94
N VAL A 12 1.12 -0.61 2.85
CA VAL A 12 1.71 -1.50 3.83
C VAL A 12 2.51 -0.67 4.82
N ASN A 13 2.13 -0.72 6.08
CA ASN A 13 2.84 -0.03 7.14
C ASN A 13 3.61 -0.99 8.04
N SER A 14 4.82 -0.58 8.42
CA SER A 14 5.71 -1.40 9.23
C SER A 14 5.51 -1.22 10.73
N ASP A 15 4.80 -0.19 11.17
CA ASP A 15 4.64 0.09 12.60
C ASP A 15 3.30 0.81 12.90
N PRO A 16 2.32 0.16 13.52
CA PRO A 16 2.24 -1.29 13.76
C PRO A 16 2.07 -2.09 12.46
N TYR A 17 2.47 -3.33 12.46
CA TYR A 17 2.44 -4.18 11.25
C TYR A 17 1.02 -4.42 10.77
N HIS A 18 0.59 -3.66 9.79
CA HIS A 18 -0.72 -3.85 9.17
C HIS A 18 -0.74 -3.39 7.73
N LEU A 19 -1.73 -3.87 7.01
CA LEU A 19 -2.01 -3.49 5.63
C LEU A 19 -3.29 -2.66 5.62
N ALA A 20 -3.19 -1.41 5.20
CA ALA A 20 -4.34 -0.55 5.03
C ALA A 20 -4.92 -0.69 3.62
N LEU A 21 -6.22 -0.79 3.53
CA LEU A 21 -6.97 -0.95 2.29
C LEU A 21 -7.97 0.19 2.14
N ALA A 22 -8.05 0.75 0.95
CA ALA A 22 -9.04 1.78 0.62
C ALA A 22 -9.72 1.44 -0.72
N LEU A 23 -11.03 1.28 -0.68
CA LEU A 23 -11.85 1.10 -1.87
C LEU A 23 -12.26 2.47 -2.38
N VAL A 24 -11.82 2.83 -3.58
CA VAL A 24 -12.03 4.15 -4.19
C VAL A 24 -12.84 3.97 -5.45
N SER A 25 -13.97 4.67 -5.54
CA SER A 25 -14.83 4.68 -6.73
C SER A 25 -14.21 5.51 -7.87
N PRO A 26 -14.67 5.32 -9.14
CA PRO A 26 -14.09 6.02 -10.27
C PRO A 26 -14.13 7.55 -10.17
N ASP A 27 -15.06 8.10 -9.40
CA ASP A 27 -15.16 9.54 -9.12
C ASP A 27 -14.17 10.04 -8.06
N GLY A 28 -13.32 9.15 -7.52
CA GLY A 28 -12.31 9.48 -6.53
C GLY A 28 -12.79 9.51 -5.08
N ASN A 29 -13.99 9.02 -4.81
CA ASN A 29 -14.53 8.98 -3.45
C ASN A 29 -14.17 7.69 -2.72
N LEU A 30 -13.87 7.81 -1.42
CA LEU A 30 -13.64 6.67 -0.55
C LEU A 30 -14.97 5.99 -0.24
N ARG A 31 -15.10 4.71 -0.63
CA ARG A 31 -16.32 3.93 -0.40
C ARG A 31 -16.22 3.01 0.81
N ARG A 32 -15.08 2.43 1.03
CA ARG A 32 -14.81 1.51 2.14
C ARG A 32 -13.33 1.53 2.47
N HIS A 33 -13.01 1.31 3.72
CA HIS A 33 -11.63 1.08 4.15
C HIS A 33 -11.58 0.00 5.21
N LEU A 34 -10.45 -0.68 5.29
CA LEU A 34 -10.19 -1.65 6.34
C LEU A 34 -8.69 -1.81 6.55
N THR A 35 -8.34 -2.41 7.66
CA THR A 35 -6.96 -2.70 8.02
C THR A 35 -6.84 -4.18 8.35
N LEU A 36 -5.89 -4.85 7.69
CA LEU A 36 -5.56 -6.25 7.96
C LEU A 36 -4.31 -6.31 8.84
N SER A 37 -4.37 -7.06 9.94
CA SER A 37 -3.22 -7.28 10.79
C SER A 37 -2.19 -8.19 10.11
N LEU A 38 -0.92 -7.85 10.24
CA LEU A 38 0.21 -8.66 9.77
C LEU A 38 0.93 -9.36 10.93
N GLU A 39 0.34 -9.37 12.12
CA GLU A 39 0.95 -9.98 13.30
C GLU A 39 1.22 -11.48 13.14
N GLU A 40 0.34 -12.20 12.44
CA GLU A 40 0.54 -13.62 12.15
C GLU A 40 1.82 -13.90 11.38
N VAL A 41 2.25 -12.93 10.52
CA VAL A 41 3.51 -13.05 9.78
C VAL A 41 4.70 -13.06 10.73
N ASP A 42 4.68 -12.18 11.72
CA ASP A 42 5.77 -12.09 12.71
C ASP A 42 5.79 -13.27 13.69
N ARG A 43 4.62 -13.81 14.00
CA ARG A 43 4.48 -14.97 14.90
C ARG A 43 4.76 -16.31 14.22
N ALA A 44 4.88 -16.33 12.90
CA ALA A 44 5.12 -17.57 12.16
C ALA A 44 6.49 -18.17 12.56
N PRO A 45 6.53 -19.47 12.89
CA PRO A 45 7.73 -20.10 13.47
C PRO A 45 8.88 -20.30 12.49
N ASN A 46 8.59 -20.27 11.18
CA ASN A 46 9.60 -20.48 10.14
C ASN A 46 9.20 -19.79 8.84
N LYS A 47 10.12 -19.82 7.88
CA LYS A 47 9.91 -19.20 6.56
C LYS A 47 8.71 -19.76 5.81
N GLY A 48 8.51 -21.08 5.84
CA GLY A 48 7.36 -21.71 5.17
C GLY A 48 6.04 -21.25 5.74
N ALA A 49 5.92 -21.15 7.07
CA ALA A 49 4.72 -20.64 7.72
C ALA A 49 4.47 -19.17 7.39
N LYS A 50 5.52 -18.34 7.33
CA LYS A 50 5.41 -16.93 6.90
C LYS A 50 4.86 -16.82 5.47
N GLU A 51 5.37 -17.64 4.56
CA GLU A 51 4.92 -17.66 3.17
C GLU A 51 3.42 -18.00 3.07
N LEU A 52 2.96 -18.99 3.83
CA LEU A 52 1.54 -19.36 3.87
C LEU A 52 0.65 -18.20 4.33
N VAL A 53 1.06 -17.50 5.40
CA VAL A 53 0.30 -16.34 5.91
C VAL A 53 0.27 -15.22 4.87
N LEU A 54 1.39 -14.93 4.21
CA LEU A 54 1.46 -13.90 3.18
C LEU A 54 0.57 -14.23 1.97
N TRP A 55 0.53 -15.49 1.54
CA TRP A 55 -0.37 -15.92 0.48
C TRP A 55 -1.85 -15.82 0.88
N LYS A 56 -2.17 -16.15 2.14
CA LYS A 56 -3.52 -16.00 2.67
C LYS A 56 -3.96 -14.53 2.61
N ILE A 57 -3.11 -13.60 3.01
CA ILE A 57 -3.38 -12.16 2.93
C ILE A 57 -3.56 -11.72 1.47
N ALA A 58 -2.70 -12.17 0.57
CA ALA A 58 -2.83 -11.89 -0.86
C ALA A 58 -4.17 -12.38 -1.43
N HIS A 59 -4.61 -13.58 -1.04
CA HIS A 59 -5.92 -14.12 -1.42
C HIS A 59 -7.08 -13.26 -0.90
N GLU A 60 -7.01 -12.79 0.32
CA GLU A 60 -8.03 -11.91 0.90
C GLU A 60 -8.14 -10.60 0.10
N VAL A 61 -7.01 -9.98 -0.22
CA VAL A 61 -6.96 -8.74 -0.99
C VAL A 61 -7.53 -8.92 -2.41
N VAL A 62 -7.06 -9.94 -3.12
CA VAL A 62 -7.49 -10.19 -4.50
C VAL A 62 -8.95 -10.62 -4.56
N SER A 63 -9.42 -11.41 -3.60
CA SER A 63 -10.83 -11.79 -3.51
C SER A 63 -11.73 -10.57 -3.28
N LEU A 64 -11.31 -9.63 -2.45
CA LEU A 64 -12.03 -8.40 -2.21
C LEU A 64 -12.11 -7.53 -3.48
N ALA A 65 -11.00 -7.44 -4.23
CA ALA A 65 -10.99 -6.74 -5.51
C ALA A 65 -11.94 -7.38 -6.53
N LEU A 66 -11.96 -8.72 -6.61
CA LEU A 66 -12.88 -9.46 -7.48
C LEU A 66 -14.35 -9.26 -7.08
N GLU A 67 -14.65 -9.28 -5.79
CA GLU A 67 -16.00 -9.05 -5.27
C GLU A 67 -16.54 -7.69 -5.73
N HIS A 68 -15.71 -6.67 -5.75
CA HIS A 68 -16.08 -5.32 -6.18
C HIS A 68 -15.85 -5.05 -7.67
N GLY A 69 -15.22 -5.97 -8.39
CA GLY A 69 -14.91 -5.81 -9.81
C GLY A 69 -13.89 -4.72 -10.12
N VAL A 70 -13.03 -4.38 -9.16
CA VAL A 70 -12.07 -3.27 -9.24
C VAL A 70 -10.64 -3.73 -9.49
N ALA A 71 -9.77 -2.81 -9.92
CA ALA A 71 -8.34 -3.05 -9.98
C ALA A 71 -7.70 -2.96 -8.59
N VAL A 72 -6.52 -3.52 -8.44
CA VAL A 72 -5.66 -3.32 -7.27
C VAL A 72 -4.66 -2.21 -7.57
N ALA A 73 -4.54 -1.24 -6.68
CA ALA A 73 -3.57 -0.15 -6.79
C ALA A 73 -2.50 -0.27 -5.71
N THR A 74 -1.24 -0.23 -6.11
CA THR A 74 -0.09 -0.33 -5.20
C THR A 74 1.00 0.66 -5.58
N GLU A 75 1.95 0.85 -4.68
CA GLU A 75 3.19 1.52 -5.01
C GLU A 75 4.01 0.72 -6.03
N ARG A 76 4.83 1.42 -6.81
CA ARG A 76 5.72 0.77 -7.77
C ARG A 76 6.83 -0.01 -7.07
N LEU A 77 6.94 -1.30 -7.36
CA LEU A 77 7.94 -2.19 -6.77
C LEU A 77 9.38 -1.78 -7.08
N ARG A 78 9.62 -1.17 -8.22
CA ARG A 78 10.98 -0.73 -8.63
C ARG A 78 11.60 0.28 -7.68
N TYR A 79 10.82 1.10 -7.00
CA TYR A 79 11.32 2.06 -6.02
C TYR A 79 11.78 1.40 -4.72
N LEU A 80 11.36 0.17 -4.48
CA LEU A 80 11.77 -0.62 -3.32
C LEU A 80 13.15 -1.26 -3.51
N ARG A 81 13.65 -1.37 -4.74
CA ARG A 81 14.94 -1.99 -5.09
C ARG A 81 16.15 -1.08 -4.94
N LYS A 82 15.97 0.23 -4.85
CA LYS A 82 17.07 1.21 -4.94
C LYS A 82 17.84 1.49 -3.65
N SER A 83 17.76 0.65 -2.63
CA SER A 83 18.67 0.77 -1.50
C SER A 83 19.92 -0.11 -1.70
N ARG A 84 20.74 0.25 -2.67
CA ARG A 84 22.06 -0.35 -2.82
C ARG A 84 23.06 0.39 -1.93
N ARG A 85 23.76 -0.40 -1.11
CA ARG A 85 24.95 -0.03 -0.34
C ARG A 85 24.73 1.02 0.76
N GLY A 86 24.56 0.53 1.94
CA GLY A 86 24.77 1.23 3.18
C GLY A 86 25.12 0.20 4.22
N ASP A 87 26.10 0.48 5.01
CA ASP A 87 26.61 -0.42 6.03
C ASP A 87 25.52 -1.00 6.91
N GLY A 88 25.62 -2.32 7.10
CA GLY A 88 24.61 -3.13 7.72
C GLY A 88 24.53 -3.06 9.24
N SER A 89 24.51 -1.86 9.82
CA SER A 89 24.33 -1.77 11.27
C SER A 89 23.14 -0.86 11.63
N GLY A 90 22.31 -1.34 12.54
CA GLY A 90 21.30 -0.55 13.22
C GLY A 90 20.02 -0.25 12.42
N ARG A 91 19.56 0.99 12.50
CA ARG A 91 18.30 1.46 11.91
C ARG A 91 18.23 1.29 10.39
N ALA A 92 19.34 1.46 9.68
CA ALA A 92 19.42 1.33 8.23
C ALA A 92 19.20 -0.13 7.80
N PHE A 93 19.75 -1.09 8.52
CA PHE A 93 19.56 -2.52 8.25
C PHE A 93 18.12 -2.96 8.48
N ARG A 94 17.49 -2.50 9.57
CA ARG A 94 16.08 -2.76 9.85
C ARG A 94 15.17 -2.19 8.77
N ARG A 95 15.43 -0.98 8.30
CA ARG A 95 14.69 -0.37 7.19
C ARG A 95 14.82 -1.16 5.90
N LYS A 96 16.01 -1.73 5.62
CA LYS A 96 16.21 -2.62 4.47
C LYS A 96 15.42 -3.90 4.60
N GLN A 97 15.45 -4.55 5.77
CA GLN A 97 14.66 -5.76 6.04
C GLN A 97 13.17 -5.52 5.88
N HIS A 98 12.66 -4.41 6.40
CA HIS A 98 11.25 -4.02 6.25
C HIS A 98 10.88 -3.79 4.78
N ARG A 99 11.74 -3.15 3.99
CA ARG A 99 11.53 -2.94 2.56
C ARG A 99 11.50 -4.25 1.77
N PHE A 100 12.36 -5.20 2.09
CA PHE A 100 12.36 -6.52 1.45
C PHE A 100 11.08 -7.30 1.76
N ALA A 101 10.65 -7.31 3.00
CA ALA A 101 9.40 -7.94 3.39
C ALA A 101 8.20 -7.27 2.69
N TYR A 102 8.23 -5.97 2.58
CA TYR A 102 7.24 -5.15 1.89
C TYR A 102 7.13 -5.54 0.41
N ALA A 103 8.25 -5.58 -0.30
CA ALA A 103 8.28 -5.96 -1.72
C ALA A 103 7.76 -7.38 -1.94
N SER A 104 8.10 -8.32 -1.06
CA SER A 104 7.61 -9.70 -1.13
C SER A 104 6.09 -9.78 -1.00
N ARG A 105 5.51 -9.01 -0.08
CA ARG A 105 4.05 -8.94 0.11
C ARG A 105 3.36 -8.42 -1.14
N LEU A 106 3.83 -7.32 -1.70
CA LEU A 106 3.25 -6.73 -2.91
C LEU A 106 3.41 -7.63 -4.13
N ARG A 107 4.54 -8.32 -4.28
CA ARG A 107 4.75 -9.27 -5.39
C ARG A 107 3.75 -10.42 -5.36
N LYS A 108 3.41 -10.93 -4.19
CA LYS A 108 2.41 -11.98 -4.04
C LYS A 108 1.03 -11.50 -4.47
N VAL A 109 0.65 -10.29 -4.08
CA VAL A 109 -0.60 -9.66 -4.51
C VAL A 109 -0.62 -9.48 -6.03
N HIS A 110 0.46 -8.94 -6.61
CA HIS A 110 0.58 -8.75 -8.06
C HIS A 110 0.49 -10.08 -8.83
N SER A 111 1.21 -11.11 -8.38
CA SER A 111 1.21 -12.43 -9.00
C SER A 111 -0.19 -13.05 -8.98
N LEU A 112 -0.84 -13.03 -7.83
CA LEU A 112 -2.17 -13.60 -7.67
C LEU A 112 -3.22 -12.82 -8.46
N ALA A 113 -3.15 -11.50 -8.46
CA ALA A 113 -4.03 -10.64 -9.24
C ALA A 113 -3.94 -10.98 -10.73
N GLY A 114 -2.72 -11.11 -11.26
CA GLY A 114 -2.50 -11.50 -12.65
C GLY A 114 -3.12 -12.86 -13.00
N LYS A 115 -2.96 -13.84 -12.11
CA LYS A 115 -3.54 -15.19 -12.30
C LYS A 115 -5.06 -15.18 -12.27
N ARG A 116 -5.68 -14.32 -11.50
CA ARG A 116 -7.14 -14.27 -11.32
C ARG A 116 -7.83 -13.18 -12.16
N GLY A 117 -7.12 -12.57 -13.10
CA GLY A 117 -7.69 -11.57 -14.01
C GLY A 117 -8.02 -10.23 -13.36
N VAL A 118 -7.29 -9.86 -12.33
CA VAL A 118 -7.41 -8.54 -11.67
C VAL A 118 -6.33 -7.62 -12.21
N GLN A 119 -6.72 -6.48 -12.75
CA GLN A 119 -5.80 -5.44 -13.20
C GLN A 119 -5.01 -4.89 -12.00
N VAL A 120 -3.71 -4.70 -12.18
CA VAL A 120 -2.85 -4.03 -11.19
C VAL A 120 -2.41 -2.68 -11.74
N VAL A 121 -2.59 -1.63 -10.97
CA VAL A 121 -2.14 -0.28 -11.29
C VAL A 121 -1.07 0.13 -10.30
N GLU A 122 0.13 0.36 -10.78
CA GLU A 122 1.25 0.82 -9.96
C GLU A 122 1.37 2.34 -10.02
N VAL A 123 1.55 2.99 -8.87
CA VAL A 123 1.67 4.43 -8.78
C VAL A 123 2.99 4.86 -8.15
N ASN A 124 3.42 6.08 -8.45
CA ASN A 124 4.54 6.69 -7.77
C ASN A 124 4.15 7.00 -6.33
N PRO A 125 4.90 6.49 -5.32
CA PRO A 125 4.58 6.68 -3.92
C PRO A 125 4.96 8.05 -3.35
N GLN A 126 5.52 8.93 -4.15
CA GLN A 126 6.01 10.23 -3.68
C GLN A 126 4.89 11.03 -3.01
N ASP A 127 5.14 11.44 -1.77
CA ASP A 127 4.26 12.28 -0.95
C ASP A 127 2.88 11.69 -0.62
N THR A 128 2.62 10.41 -0.91
CA THR A 128 1.30 9.79 -0.61
C THR A 128 0.98 9.82 0.87
N SER A 129 1.94 9.49 1.72
CA SER A 129 1.77 9.52 3.18
C SER A 129 1.57 10.94 3.70
N THR A 130 2.31 11.90 3.18
CA THR A 130 2.23 13.31 3.59
C THR A 130 0.90 13.93 3.17
N ILE A 131 0.47 13.72 1.94
CA ILE A 131 -0.82 14.22 1.45
C ILE A 131 -1.97 13.58 2.23
N GLY A 132 -1.92 12.27 2.46
CA GLY A 132 -2.91 11.56 3.26
C GLY A 132 -3.02 12.12 4.67
N MET A 133 -1.90 12.28 5.35
CA MET A 133 -1.86 12.80 6.71
C MET A 133 -2.37 14.23 6.82
N LEU A 134 -2.00 15.10 5.89
CA LEU A 134 -2.32 16.53 5.96
C LEU A 134 -3.72 16.88 5.43
N LYS A 135 -4.19 16.16 4.43
CA LYS A 135 -5.45 16.47 3.76
C LYS A 135 -6.58 15.53 4.18
N TYR A 136 -6.42 14.24 3.94
CA TYR A 136 -7.54 13.30 4.07
C TYR A 136 -7.72 12.71 5.46
N ALA A 137 -6.66 12.53 6.23
CA ALA A 137 -6.79 12.04 7.60
C ALA A 137 -7.66 12.96 8.46
N PRO A 138 -7.40 14.29 8.50
CA PRO A 138 -8.28 15.19 9.24
C PRO A 138 -9.65 15.38 8.58
N GLN A 139 -9.73 15.48 7.27
CA GLN A 139 -10.98 15.74 6.55
C GLN A 139 -11.99 14.60 6.66
N LEU A 140 -11.54 13.35 6.65
CA LEU A 140 -12.38 12.16 6.67
C LEU A 140 -12.28 11.35 7.97
N SER A 141 -11.58 11.86 8.96
CA SER A 141 -11.33 11.17 10.25
C SER A 141 -10.70 9.79 10.07
N LEU A 142 -9.69 9.71 9.19
CA LEU A 142 -8.98 8.47 8.88
C LEU A 142 -7.65 8.38 9.63
N SER A 143 -7.18 7.14 9.87
CA SER A 143 -5.79 6.92 10.23
C SER A 143 -4.88 7.38 9.08
N LYS A 144 -3.64 7.73 9.41
CA LYS A 144 -2.66 8.16 8.39
C LYS A 144 -2.43 7.09 7.32
N ASP A 145 -2.54 5.80 7.67
CA ASP A 145 -2.28 4.67 6.79
C ASP A 145 -3.41 4.44 5.80
N VAL A 146 -4.65 4.50 6.27
CA VAL A 146 -5.83 4.46 5.40
C VAL A 146 -5.85 5.70 4.50
N ALA A 147 -5.51 6.86 5.02
CA ALA A 147 -5.43 8.08 4.23
C ALA A 147 -4.36 7.98 3.13
N ALA A 148 -3.19 7.39 3.42
CA ALA A 148 -2.16 7.13 2.43
C ALA A 148 -2.64 6.15 1.35
N ALA A 149 -3.31 5.06 1.74
CA ALA A 149 -3.92 4.13 0.79
C ALA A 149 -4.95 4.83 -0.10
N TYR A 150 -5.75 5.72 0.46
CA TYR A 150 -6.71 6.52 -0.29
C TYR A 150 -6.02 7.39 -1.36
N VAL A 151 -4.92 8.05 -1.02
CA VAL A 151 -4.14 8.85 -1.98
C VAL A 151 -3.58 7.97 -3.10
N ILE A 152 -3.07 6.79 -2.78
CA ILE A 152 -2.60 5.81 -3.77
C ILE A 152 -3.74 5.46 -4.74
N GLY A 153 -4.92 5.19 -4.22
CA GLY A 153 -6.10 4.89 -5.02
C GLY A 153 -6.52 6.04 -5.95
N ARG A 154 -6.52 7.25 -5.43
CA ARG A 154 -6.82 8.44 -6.23
C ARG A 154 -5.81 8.63 -7.37
N ARG A 155 -4.52 8.46 -7.10
CA ARG A 155 -3.49 8.53 -8.15
C ARG A 155 -3.66 7.45 -9.22
N ALA A 156 -4.01 6.25 -8.81
CA ALA A 156 -4.27 5.16 -9.75
C ALA A 156 -5.44 5.47 -10.70
N LEU A 157 -6.39 6.27 -10.25
CA LEU A 157 -7.53 6.72 -11.05
C LEU A 157 -7.26 8.00 -11.85
N GLY A 158 -6.05 8.55 -11.75
CA GLY A 158 -5.66 9.75 -12.49
C GLY A 158 -5.86 11.07 -11.75
N PHE A 159 -6.29 11.05 -10.50
CA PHE A 159 -6.39 12.26 -9.67
C PHE A 159 -5.01 12.64 -9.15
N ALA A 160 -4.58 13.87 -9.39
CA ALA A 160 -3.29 14.37 -8.96
C ALA A 160 -3.47 15.42 -7.87
N GLU A 161 -2.85 15.16 -6.72
CA GLU A 161 -2.79 16.11 -5.62
C GLU A 161 -1.33 16.52 -5.42
N LYS A 162 -1.12 17.82 -5.20
CA LYS A 162 0.21 18.38 -4.95
C LYS A 162 0.24 18.98 -3.56
N LEU A 163 1.38 18.85 -2.90
CA LEU A 163 1.62 19.60 -1.68
C LEU A 163 1.66 21.10 -1.99
N PRO A 164 1.11 21.97 -1.12
CA PRO A 164 1.23 23.40 -1.28
C PRO A 164 2.70 23.82 -1.38
N ARG A 165 2.98 24.85 -2.18
CA ARG A 165 4.33 25.40 -2.30
C ARG A 165 4.86 25.84 -0.94
N GLY A 166 6.06 25.40 -0.58
CA GLY A 166 6.68 25.70 0.70
C GLY A 166 6.54 24.62 1.76
N TYR A 167 5.64 23.67 1.60
CA TYR A 167 5.45 22.57 2.56
C TYR A 167 6.70 21.71 2.75
N GLY A 168 7.47 21.52 1.67
CA GLY A 168 8.71 20.76 1.72
C GLY A 168 9.81 21.41 2.58
N ARG A 169 9.70 22.72 2.87
CA ARG A 169 10.60 23.43 3.78
C ARG A 169 10.24 23.21 5.25
N LEU A 170 8.94 23.12 5.55
CA LEU A 170 8.44 22.89 6.91
C LEU A 170 8.70 21.47 7.42
N LEU A 171 8.86 20.51 6.52
CA LEU A 171 9.10 19.12 6.86
C LEU A 171 10.60 18.77 6.98
N ARG A 172 11.49 19.69 6.64
CA ARG A 172 12.95 19.52 6.75
C ARG A 172 13.53 20.12 8.02
N ASP A 173 12.78 20.92 8.69
CA ASP A 173 13.09 21.51 9.99
C ASP A 173 12.45 20.69 11.11
#